data_36cbb52b5562f236d43cce809e07024c
#
_entry.id   36cbb52b5562f236d43cce809e07024c
#
_cell.length_a   1.000
_cell.length_b   1.000
_cell.length_c   1.000
_cell.angle_alpha   90.00
_cell.angle_beta   90.00
_cell.angle_gamma   90.00
#
_symmetry.space_group_name_H-M   'P 1'
#
loop_
_entity.id
_entity.type
_entity.pdbx_description
1 polymer ?
#
loop_
_entity_poly.entity_id
_entity_poly.type
_entity_poly.pdbx_seq_one_letter_code
_entity_poly.pdbx_strand_id
1 'polypeptide(L)'
;MAFAALKKRSNSSKNVSDMMDKLNAASGATSNSYVDDRYWKLERDKTGNGYAIIRFLDAPDGEDFPFVKMYSHGFKGQGGWYIENSLTTLNQQDPVSEANSELWNSNIDSNKDIARGRKRRLQFISNIYVVKDAKFPENEGKTFLFKYGKSIFDMIQAAGSPEFDDETPVNVFDL
;
A
#
# COMPACT_ATOMS: atom_id res chain seq x y z
N MET A 1 -12.44 12.81 58.34
CA MET A 1 -12.82 11.71 57.40
C MET A 1 -12.46 11.97 55.97
N ALA A 2 -12.13 13.17 55.52
CA ALA A 2 -11.80 13.48 54.13
C ALA A 2 -10.44 12.94 53.63
N PHE A 3 -9.40 12.91 54.49
CA PHE A 3 -8.05 12.47 54.10
C PHE A 3 -7.93 10.97 53.83
N ALA A 4 -8.73 10.12 54.50
CA ALA A 4 -8.74 8.67 54.25
C ALA A 4 -9.37 8.33 52.90
N ALA A 5 -10.34 9.09 52.45
CA ALA A 5 -10.96 8.95 51.14
C ALA A 5 -10.05 9.40 49.99
N LEU A 6 -9.23 10.47 50.21
CA LEU A 6 -8.20 10.88 49.26
C LEU A 6 -7.08 9.85 49.11
N LYS A 7 -6.64 9.25 50.25
CA LYS A 7 -5.61 8.21 50.23
C LYS A 7 -6.08 6.92 49.54
N LYS A 8 -7.37 6.58 49.67
CA LYS A 8 -8.00 5.47 48.94
C LYS A 8 -8.11 5.73 47.44
N ARG A 9 -8.29 6.98 47.03
CA ARG A 9 -8.30 7.42 45.64
C ARG A 9 -6.89 7.45 45.01
N SER A 10 -5.88 7.80 45.79
CA SER A 10 -4.45 7.78 45.39
C SER A 10 -3.92 6.35 45.19
N ASN A 11 -4.37 5.38 45.99
CA ASN A 11 -4.01 3.97 45.80
C ASN A 11 -4.79 3.28 44.64
N SER A 12 -5.81 3.92 44.11
CA SER A 12 -6.50 3.45 42.89
C SER A 12 -5.86 3.96 41.60
N SER A 13 -4.89 4.86 41.68
CA SER A 13 -3.96 5.16 40.59
C SER A 13 -2.91 4.03 40.50
N LYS A 14 -3.40 2.81 40.42
CA LYS A 14 -2.61 1.66 40.05
C LYS A 14 -1.96 1.97 38.71
N ASN A 15 -0.71 2.29 38.82
CA ASN A 15 0.28 2.32 37.76
C ASN A 15 -0.21 2.91 36.45
N VAL A 16 0.22 4.15 36.20
CA VAL A 16 0.19 4.74 34.87
C VAL A 16 0.68 3.72 33.83
N SER A 17 1.61 2.84 34.23
CA SER A 17 2.06 1.69 33.46
C SER A 17 0.92 0.72 33.11
N ASP A 18 0.11 0.26 34.07
CA ASP A 18 -1.02 -0.65 33.80
C ASP A 18 -2.12 0.02 32.96
N MET A 19 -2.27 1.34 33.09
CA MET A 19 -3.20 2.10 32.21
C MET A 19 -2.65 2.23 30.80
N MET A 20 -1.34 2.47 30.65
CA MET A 20 -0.65 2.51 29.36
C MET A 20 -0.69 1.12 28.69
N ASP A 21 -0.45 0.05 29.46
CA ASP A 21 -0.49 -1.31 28.93
C ASP A 21 -1.92 -1.68 28.47
N LYS A 22 -2.95 -1.27 29.23
CA LYS A 22 -4.35 -1.44 28.82
C LYS A 22 -4.74 -0.57 27.63
N LEU A 23 -4.21 0.66 27.56
CA LEU A 23 -4.42 1.55 26.42
C LEU A 23 -3.76 0.97 25.17
N ASN A 24 -2.54 0.48 25.29
CA ASN A 24 -1.81 -0.17 24.20
C ASN A 24 -2.48 -1.47 23.76
N ALA A 25 -3.02 -2.26 24.69
CA ALA A 25 -3.79 -3.46 24.39
C ALA A 25 -5.15 -3.13 23.74
N ALA A 26 -5.82 -2.06 24.20
CA ALA A 26 -7.10 -1.62 23.65
C ALA A 26 -6.96 -0.92 22.28
N SER A 27 -5.81 -0.28 22.03
CA SER A 27 -5.50 0.36 20.74
C SER A 27 -5.07 -0.65 19.66
N GLY A 28 -5.06 -1.95 19.97
CA GLY A 28 -4.64 -2.97 19.00
C GLY A 28 -3.16 -2.87 18.60
N ALA A 29 -2.34 -2.22 19.41
CA ALA A 29 -0.89 -2.14 19.20
C ALA A 29 -0.22 -3.48 19.53
N THR A 30 -0.71 -4.55 18.92
CA THR A 30 0.08 -5.73 18.65
C THR A 30 1.11 -5.33 17.60
N SER A 31 2.37 -5.54 17.93
CA SER A 31 3.60 -5.38 17.13
C SER A 31 3.32 -4.98 15.68
N ASN A 32 3.78 -3.79 15.30
CA ASN A 32 3.68 -3.20 13.97
C ASN A 32 4.19 -4.11 12.86
N SER A 33 3.47 -5.17 12.55
CA SER A 33 3.55 -5.80 11.25
C SER A 33 2.54 -5.07 10.36
N TYR A 34 2.98 -4.06 9.62
CA TYR A 34 2.24 -3.44 8.52
C TYR A 34 2.06 -4.40 7.34
N VAL A 35 2.21 -5.69 7.57
CA VAL A 35 2.02 -6.73 6.56
C VAL A 35 0.53 -7.05 6.53
N ASP A 36 -0.11 -6.66 5.45
CA ASP A 36 -1.49 -7.04 5.16
C ASP A 36 -1.45 -8.35 4.37
N ASP A 37 -1.86 -9.45 5.00
CA ASP A 37 -1.82 -10.81 4.44
C ASP A 37 -2.74 -11.02 3.22
N ARG A 38 -3.60 -10.05 2.92
CA ARG A 38 -4.40 -10.06 1.69
C ARG A 38 -3.57 -9.81 0.44
N TYR A 39 -2.40 -9.17 0.59
CA TYR A 39 -1.53 -8.84 -0.53
C TYR A 39 -0.50 -9.92 -0.78
N TRP A 40 -0.53 -10.46 -1.99
CA TRP A 40 0.56 -11.29 -2.48
C TRP A 40 1.75 -10.44 -2.94
N LYS A 41 2.94 -10.90 -2.62
CA LYS A 41 4.19 -10.26 -3.01
C LYS A 41 5.17 -11.33 -3.49
N LEU A 42 5.76 -11.10 -4.66
CA LEU A 42 6.83 -11.96 -5.16
C LEU A 42 8.07 -11.85 -4.26
N GLU A 43 8.41 -12.92 -3.61
CA GLU A 43 9.67 -13.02 -2.85
C GLU A 43 10.83 -13.25 -3.83
N ARG A 44 11.91 -12.48 -3.61
CA ARG A 44 13.11 -12.53 -4.42
C ARG A 44 14.27 -13.14 -3.64
N ASP A 45 15.15 -13.85 -4.31
CA ASP A 45 16.38 -14.36 -3.75
C ASP A 45 17.41 -13.22 -3.51
N LYS A 46 18.57 -13.57 -2.97
CA LYS A 46 19.67 -12.62 -2.70
C LYS A 46 20.22 -11.97 -3.98
N THR A 47 20.00 -12.57 -5.14
CA THR A 47 20.41 -12.07 -6.46
C THR A 47 19.35 -11.20 -7.11
N GLY A 48 18.17 -11.05 -6.46
CA GLY A 48 17.06 -10.24 -6.92
C GLY A 48 16.08 -10.97 -7.84
N ASN A 49 16.25 -12.28 -8.05
CA ASN A 49 15.41 -13.12 -8.90
C ASN A 49 14.27 -13.74 -8.10
N GLY A 50 13.09 -13.84 -8.71
CA GLY A 50 11.93 -14.54 -8.18
C GLY A 50 11.12 -15.15 -9.31
N TYR A 51 10.42 -16.26 -9.03
CA TYR A 51 9.59 -16.93 -10.01
C TYR A 51 8.24 -17.30 -9.40
N ALA A 52 7.19 -16.88 -10.08
CA ALA A 52 5.82 -17.29 -9.79
C ALA A 52 4.99 -17.25 -11.07
N ILE A 53 3.92 -18.03 -11.12
CA ILE A 53 2.89 -17.98 -12.15
C ILE A 53 1.62 -17.52 -11.48
N ILE A 54 1.12 -16.38 -11.90
CA ILE A 54 -0.14 -15.79 -11.43
C ILE A 54 -1.10 -15.62 -12.59
N ARG A 55 -2.38 -15.63 -12.30
CA ARG A 55 -3.44 -15.30 -13.23
C ARG A 55 -4.20 -14.09 -12.69
N PHE A 56 -4.34 -13.06 -13.49
CA PHE A 56 -5.24 -11.96 -13.17
C PHE A 56 -6.69 -12.46 -13.27
N LEU A 57 -7.54 -11.95 -12.40
CA LEU A 57 -8.96 -12.28 -12.38
C LEU A 57 -9.76 -11.12 -12.95
N ASP A 58 -10.92 -11.46 -13.47
CA ASP A 58 -11.89 -10.50 -14.00
C ASP A 58 -12.43 -9.56 -12.90
N ALA A 59 -13.16 -8.53 -13.31
CA ALA A 59 -13.82 -7.62 -12.39
C ALA A 59 -14.80 -8.37 -11.47
N PRO A 60 -14.83 -8.04 -10.16
CA PRO A 60 -15.87 -8.56 -9.28
C PRO A 60 -17.26 -8.12 -9.73
N ASP A 61 -18.30 -8.90 -9.38
CA ASP A 61 -19.68 -8.55 -9.68
C ASP A 61 -20.02 -7.13 -9.20
N GLY A 62 -20.49 -6.30 -10.14
CA GLY A 62 -20.86 -4.92 -9.87
C GLY A 62 -19.76 -3.88 -10.04
N GLU A 63 -18.55 -4.30 -10.39
CA GLU A 63 -17.42 -3.42 -10.69
C GLU A 63 -17.17 -3.35 -12.20
N ASP A 64 -16.82 -2.16 -12.69
CA ASP A 64 -16.57 -1.93 -14.12
C ASP A 64 -15.16 -2.32 -14.57
N PHE A 65 -14.21 -2.41 -13.61
CA PHE A 65 -12.80 -2.63 -13.92
C PHE A 65 -12.19 -3.73 -13.05
N PRO A 66 -11.33 -4.60 -13.64
CA PRO A 66 -10.61 -5.65 -12.92
C PRO A 66 -9.41 -5.12 -12.11
N PHE A 67 -9.23 -3.81 -12.05
CA PHE A 67 -8.15 -3.17 -11.30
C PHE A 67 -8.58 -1.83 -10.68
N VAL A 68 -7.94 -1.50 -9.57
CA VAL A 68 -8.06 -0.19 -8.94
C VAL A 68 -6.78 0.60 -9.15
N LYS A 69 -6.90 1.84 -9.65
CA LYS A 69 -5.80 2.79 -9.78
C LYS A 69 -5.67 3.59 -8.48
N MET A 70 -4.50 3.59 -7.89
CA MET A 70 -4.23 4.23 -6.61
C MET A 70 -2.96 5.07 -6.64
N TYR A 71 -3.01 6.22 -5.98
CA TYR A 71 -1.84 7.02 -5.70
C TYR A 71 -1.46 6.91 -4.22
N SER A 72 -0.17 6.83 -3.93
CA SER A 72 0.37 6.80 -2.58
C SER A 72 1.58 7.70 -2.42
N HIS A 73 1.78 8.20 -1.21
CA HIS A 73 3.01 8.87 -0.79
C HIS A 73 3.89 7.89 -0.02
N GLY A 74 5.20 8.04 -0.16
CA GLY A 74 6.17 7.27 0.61
C GLY A 74 7.52 7.99 0.61
N PHE A 75 7.77 8.77 1.66
CA PHE A 75 9.01 9.51 1.83
C PHE A 75 9.38 9.66 3.30
N LYS A 76 10.65 9.94 3.56
CA LYS A 76 11.17 10.18 4.91
C LYS A 76 11.21 11.68 5.17
N GLY A 77 10.48 12.13 6.21
CA GLY A 77 10.50 13.49 6.72
C GLY A 77 11.28 13.58 8.05
N GLN A 78 11.24 14.76 8.69
CA GLN A 78 11.88 14.97 10.01
C GLN A 78 11.27 14.08 11.11
N GLY A 79 9.95 13.81 11.03
CA GLY A 79 9.24 12.94 11.97
C GLY A 79 9.31 11.44 11.68
N GLY A 80 10.08 11.00 10.65
CA GLY A 80 10.16 9.62 10.24
C GLY A 80 9.58 9.37 8.84
N TRP A 81 9.16 8.12 8.57
CA TRP A 81 8.51 7.75 7.33
C TRP A 81 7.05 8.21 7.31
N TYR A 82 6.68 8.88 6.22
CA TYR A 82 5.28 9.16 5.87
C TYR A 82 4.88 8.23 4.73
N ILE A 83 3.97 7.29 5.01
CA ILE A 83 3.49 6.30 4.05
C ILE A 83 1.96 6.31 4.14
N GLU A 84 1.31 6.96 3.17
CA GLU A 84 -0.14 7.14 3.14
C GLU A 84 -0.69 7.12 1.72
N ASN A 85 -1.95 6.77 1.59
CA ASN A 85 -2.66 6.90 0.32
C ASN A 85 -2.94 8.38 0.03
N SER A 86 -2.72 8.77 -1.22
CA SER A 86 -3.00 10.15 -1.64
C SER A 86 -4.50 10.34 -1.90
N LEU A 87 -5.05 11.41 -1.38
CA LEU A 87 -6.46 11.79 -1.58
C LEU A 87 -6.78 12.07 -3.06
N THR A 88 -5.76 12.32 -3.89
CA THR A 88 -5.94 12.45 -5.34
C THR A 88 -6.45 11.16 -6.01
N THR A 89 -6.37 10.01 -5.33
CA THR A 89 -7.01 8.77 -5.76
C THR A 89 -8.54 8.93 -5.84
N LEU A 90 -9.10 9.70 -4.94
CA LEU A 90 -10.54 9.99 -4.85
C LEU A 90 -10.91 11.33 -5.52
N ASN A 91 -10.01 11.90 -6.33
CA ASN A 91 -10.16 13.23 -6.93
C ASN A 91 -10.35 14.35 -5.90
N GLN A 92 -9.83 14.17 -4.69
CA GLN A 92 -9.87 15.16 -3.61
C GLN A 92 -8.53 15.91 -3.53
N GLN A 93 -8.57 17.09 -2.92
CA GLN A 93 -7.37 17.87 -2.61
C GLN A 93 -6.48 17.09 -1.65
N ASP A 94 -5.18 17.07 -1.96
CA ASP A 94 -4.18 16.35 -1.18
C ASP A 94 -3.11 17.34 -0.70
N PRO A 95 -3.02 17.59 0.60
CA PRO A 95 -2.10 18.60 1.14
C PRO A 95 -0.63 18.37 0.79
N VAL A 96 -0.22 17.11 0.68
CA VAL A 96 1.17 16.77 0.31
C VAL A 96 1.43 17.09 -1.15
N SER A 97 0.47 16.82 -2.03
CA SER A 97 0.57 17.15 -3.45
C SER A 97 0.57 18.66 -3.67
N GLU A 98 -0.22 19.42 -2.92
CA GLU A 98 -0.26 20.88 -2.97
C GLU A 98 1.08 21.47 -2.52
N ALA A 99 1.58 21.07 -1.35
CA ALA A 99 2.89 21.51 -0.85
C ALA A 99 4.03 21.15 -1.81
N ASN A 100 3.98 19.99 -2.46
CA ASN A 100 4.95 19.64 -3.48
C ASN A 100 4.85 20.51 -4.74
N SER A 101 3.66 20.93 -5.12
CA SER A 101 3.45 21.85 -6.25
C SER A 101 4.02 23.24 -5.94
N GLU A 102 3.87 23.72 -4.71
CA GLU A 102 4.47 24.99 -4.26
C GLU A 102 6.00 24.91 -4.29
N LEU A 103 6.57 23.83 -3.74
CA LEU A 103 8.02 23.60 -3.79
C LEU A 103 8.56 23.55 -5.24
N TRP A 104 7.85 22.88 -6.13
CA TRP A 104 8.22 22.77 -7.53
C TRP A 104 8.21 24.12 -8.23
N ASN A 105 7.19 24.93 -7.95
CA ASN A 105 6.98 26.25 -8.57
C ASN A 105 7.80 27.38 -7.93
N SER A 106 8.54 27.09 -6.86
CA SER A 106 9.37 28.10 -6.16
C SER A 106 10.59 28.60 -6.96
N ASN A 107 10.92 27.96 -8.09
CA ASN A 107 12.11 28.20 -8.91
C ASN A 107 13.47 28.00 -8.18
N ILE A 108 13.46 27.32 -7.04
CA ILE A 108 14.63 26.97 -6.25
C ILE A 108 14.94 25.48 -6.48
N ASP A 109 16.14 25.16 -6.97
CA ASP A 109 16.49 23.79 -7.36
C ASP A 109 16.48 22.81 -6.18
N SER A 110 16.92 23.23 -4.99
CA SER A 110 16.83 22.41 -3.78
C SER A 110 15.39 22.04 -3.41
N ASN A 111 14.43 22.94 -3.64
CA ASN A 111 13.01 22.68 -3.41
C ASN A 111 12.44 21.69 -4.43
N LYS A 112 12.89 21.79 -5.70
CA LYS A 112 12.50 20.81 -6.73
C LYS A 112 13.00 19.41 -6.40
N ASP A 113 14.20 19.28 -5.82
CA ASP A 113 14.73 17.97 -5.39
C ASP A 113 13.92 17.38 -4.25
N ILE A 114 13.49 18.21 -3.29
CA ILE A 114 12.56 17.79 -2.22
C ILE A 114 11.24 17.31 -2.83
N ALA A 115 10.66 18.07 -3.75
CA ALA A 115 9.41 17.74 -4.41
C ALA A 115 9.51 16.43 -5.21
N ARG A 116 10.63 16.19 -5.91
CA ARG A 116 10.90 14.92 -6.62
C ARG A 116 10.91 13.73 -5.66
N GLY A 117 11.57 13.87 -4.50
CA GLY A 117 11.64 12.83 -3.47
C GLY A 117 10.28 12.51 -2.82
N ARG A 118 9.35 13.48 -2.84
CA ARG A 118 7.99 13.35 -2.26
C ARG A 118 6.90 13.08 -3.29
N LYS A 119 7.28 12.91 -4.56
CA LYS A 119 6.31 12.67 -5.64
C LYS A 119 5.45 11.45 -5.31
N ARG A 120 4.11 11.60 -5.48
CA ARG A 120 3.18 10.48 -5.34
C ARG A 120 3.52 9.35 -6.34
N ARG A 121 3.31 8.11 -5.91
CA ARG A 121 3.54 6.92 -6.72
C ARG A 121 2.21 6.41 -7.24
N LEU A 122 2.18 6.11 -8.54
CA LEU A 122 1.04 5.43 -9.16
C LEU A 122 1.21 3.93 -8.98
N GLN A 123 0.16 3.29 -8.51
CA GLN A 123 0.06 1.85 -8.31
C GLN A 123 -1.30 1.37 -8.81
N PHE A 124 -1.35 0.10 -9.16
CA PHE A 124 -2.57 -0.61 -9.53
C PHE A 124 -2.72 -1.81 -8.59
N ILE A 125 -3.96 -2.18 -8.32
CA ILE A 125 -4.30 -3.34 -7.49
C ILE A 125 -5.32 -4.16 -8.26
N SER A 126 -5.04 -5.45 -8.42
CA SER A 126 -5.96 -6.40 -9.04
C SER A 126 -6.08 -7.65 -8.18
N ASN A 127 -7.18 -8.36 -8.34
CA ASN A 127 -7.31 -9.71 -7.84
C ASN A 127 -6.48 -10.66 -8.71
N ILE A 128 -5.77 -11.57 -8.08
CA ILE A 128 -4.99 -12.60 -8.75
C ILE A 128 -5.26 -13.98 -8.14
N TYR A 129 -5.11 -14.99 -8.95
CA TYR A 129 -5.01 -16.38 -8.52
C TYR A 129 -3.56 -16.84 -8.66
N VAL A 130 -2.99 -17.42 -7.62
CA VAL A 130 -1.61 -17.94 -7.63
C VAL A 130 -1.63 -19.36 -8.15
N VAL A 131 -1.09 -19.57 -9.35
CA VAL A 131 -0.98 -20.89 -9.99
C VAL A 131 0.25 -21.61 -9.46
N LYS A 132 1.38 -20.88 -9.34
CA LYS A 132 2.63 -21.42 -8.82
C LYS A 132 3.42 -20.34 -8.09
N ASP A 133 3.92 -20.68 -6.90
CA ASP A 133 4.81 -19.82 -6.13
C ASP A 133 6.02 -20.66 -5.69
N ALA A 134 7.18 -20.39 -6.29
CA ALA A 134 8.37 -21.18 -6.04
C ALA A 134 8.92 -21.02 -4.61
N LYS A 135 8.60 -19.91 -3.94
CA LYS A 135 9.09 -19.61 -2.59
C LYS A 135 8.10 -20.02 -1.52
N PHE A 136 6.80 -19.82 -1.78
CA PHE A 136 5.71 -20.11 -0.85
C PHE A 136 4.64 -20.98 -1.52
N PRO A 137 4.88 -22.30 -1.63
CA PRO A 137 3.93 -23.22 -2.24
C PRO A 137 2.54 -23.22 -1.58
N GLU A 138 2.47 -22.78 -0.31
CA GLU A 138 1.21 -22.63 0.42
C GLU A 138 0.28 -21.54 -0.13
N ASN A 139 0.78 -20.65 -0.97
CA ASN A 139 -0.01 -19.64 -1.67
C ASN A 139 -0.70 -20.20 -2.93
N GLU A 140 -0.22 -21.33 -3.44
CA GLU A 140 -0.77 -21.95 -4.64
C GLU A 140 -2.24 -22.33 -4.45
N GLY A 141 -3.05 -22.08 -5.44
CA GLY A 141 -4.49 -22.34 -5.37
C GLY A 141 -5.30 -21.29 -4.63
N LYS A 142 -4.69 -20.19 -4.19
CA LYS A 142 -5.38 -19.12 -3.45
C LYS A 142 -5.46 -17.82 -4.26
N THR A 143 -6.43 -16.99 -3.87
CA THR A 143 -6.63 -15.65 -4.42
C THR A 143 -6.08 -14.61 -3.49
N PHE A 144 -5.44 -13.58 -4.05
CA PHE A 144 -4.84 -12.47 -3.33
C PHE A 144 -5.05 -11.14 -4.08
N LEU A 145 -4.81 -10.05 -3.39
CA LEU A 145 -4.60 -8.74 -4.00
C LEU A 145 -3.14 -8.62 -4.47
N PHE A 146 -2.93 -8.23 -5.70
CA PHE A 146 -1.61 -7.92 -6.23
C PHE A 146 -1.46 -6.44 -6.52
N LYS A 147 -0.49 -5.82 -5.84
CA LYS A 147 -0.14 -4.41 -6.03
C LYS A 147 1.05 -4.30 -6.97
N TYR A 148 0.88 -3.59 -8.07
CA TYR A 148 1.91 -3.46 -9.11
C TYR A 148 2.02 -2.03 -9.63
N GLY A 149 3.14 -1.73 -10.27
CA GLY A 149 3.45 -0.40 -10.79
C GLY A 149 3.04 -0.23 -12.26
N LYS A 150 3.28 0.99 -12.76
CA LYS A 150 2.97 1.38 -14.14
C LYS A 150 3.58 0.43 -15.19
N SER A 151 4.81 -0.04 -14.99
CA SER A 151 5.48 -0.90 -15.97
C SER A 151 4.72 -2.21 -16.25
N ILE A 152 4.18 -2.86 -15.19
CA ILE A 152 3.37 -4.06 -15.38
C ILE A 152 2.03 -3.71 -16.04
N PHE A 153 1.44 -2.58 -15.65
CA PHE A 153 0.19 -2.11 -16.26
C PHE A 153 0.36 -1.83 -17.75
N ASP A 154 1.45 -1.17 -18.15
CA ASP A 154 1.77 -0.90 -19.55
C ASP A 154 1.93 -2.21 -20.36
N MET A 155 2.55 -3.25 -19.76
CA MET A 155 2.66 -4.57 -20.40
C MET A 155 1.28 -5.24 -20.58
N ILE A 156 0.38 -5.11 -19.60
CA ILE A 156 -1.00 -5.60 -19.69
C ILE A 156 -1.74 -4.87 -20.82
N GLN A 157 -1.59 -3.55 -20.90
CA GLN A 157 -2.21 -2.76 -21.98
C GLN A 157 -1.66 -3.14 -23.36
N ALA A 158 -0.33 -3.31 -23.48
CA ALA A 158 0.29 -3.71 -24.73
C ALA A 158 -0.20 -5.11 -25.19
N ALA A 159 -0.40 -6.04 -24.27
CA ALA A 159 -0.97 -7.35 -24.59
C ALA A 159 -2.42 -7.24 -25.11
N GLY A 160 -3.22 -6.31 -24.54
CA GLY A 160 -4.61 -6.08 -24.98
C GLY A 160 -4.75 -5.27 -26.27
N SER A 161 -3.71 -4.51 -26.63
CA SER A 161 -3.69 -3.66 -27.82
C SER A 161 -2.30 -3.69 -28.45
N PRO A 162 -1.95 -4.79 -29.13
CA PRO A 162 -0.64 -4.94 -29.74
C PRO A 162 -0.42 -3.89 -30.86
N GLU A 163 0.84 -3.52 -31.07
CA GLU A 163 1.21 -2.53 -32.09
C GLU A 163 1.19 -3.09 -33.51
N PHE A 164 1.31 -4.40 -33.68
CA PHE A 164 1.40 -5.05 -34.97
C PHE A 164 0.10 -5.79 -35.32
N ASP A 165 -0.32 -5.68 -36.58
CA ASP A 165 -1.58 -6.28 -37.10
C ASP A 165 -1.58 -7.81 -37.11
N ASP A 166 -0.41 -8.45 -37.04
CA ASP A 166 -0.23 -9.90 -37.01
C ASP A 166 -0.25 -10.47 -35.58
N GLU A 167 -0.27 -9.64 -34.57
CA GLU A 167 -0.38 -10.05 -33.18
C GLU A 167 -1.86 -10.16 -32.76
N THR A 168 -2.17 -11.25 -32.05
CA THR A 168 -3.53 -11.42 -31.51
C THR A 168 -3.67 -10.71 -30.17
N PRO A 169 -4.64 -9.79 -30.02
CA PRO A 169 -4.92 -9.15 -28.73
C PRO A 169 -5.23 -10.18 -27.65
N VAL A 170 -4.65 -10.02 -26.47
CA VAL A 170 -4.87 -10.89 -25.31
C VAL A 170 -5.45 -10.06 -24.17
N ASN A 171 -6.68 -10.36 -23.77
CA ASN A 171 -7.22 -9.82 -22.53
C ASN A 171 -6.65 -10.62 -21.35
N VAL A 172 -5.72 -10.00 -20.60
CA VAL A 172 -5.03 -10.66 -19.49
C VAL A 172 -5.98 -10.96 -18.31
N PHE A 173 -7.14 -10.28 -18.27
CA PHE A 173 -8.16 -10.45 -17.23
C PHE A 173 -9.27 -11.42 -17.62
N ASP A 174 -9.30 -11.88 -18.87
CA ASP A 174 -10.27 -12.86 -19.33
C ASP A 174 -9.93 -14.27 -18.83
N LEU A 175 -10.94 -15.04 -18.39
CA LEU A 175 -10.79 -16.40 -17.81
C LEU A 175 -10.75 -17.50 -18.87
#